data_9089c55b6e2a3a512e6ca304153b96db
#
_entry.id   9089c55b6e2a3a512e6ca304153b96db
#
_cell.length_a   1.000
_cell.length_b   1.000
_cell.length_c   1.000
_cell.angle_alpha   90.00
_cell.angle_beta   90.00
_cell.angle_gamma   90.00
#
_symmetry.space_group_name_H-M   'P 1'
#
loop_
_entity.id
_entity.type
_entity.pdbx_description
1 polymer ?
#
loop_
_entity_poly.entity_id
_entity_poly.type
_entity_poly.pdbx_seq_one_letter_code
_entity_poly.pdbx_strand_id
1 'polypeptide(L)'
;NAGHTIICDDKKIILHQIPCGILNNKPCLISTDCVVDTIKLKIEINMLEQIGISVKDNLYISNMCHVITEESIIEDSLHNRIGTTNSGIGQTYSNRALRTGSRIQDNLDLYKLVEPYEFLEKFKNVFFEGAQGFELDINYGDYPYVTSSSCISQAIFRNGGDVLRKTEVFGVCKLYDTYVGAKDFGDENDLDLKKLQIVGEEIGSTTGRNRKCNWLNMKKLLFACKINKVSTIYMNK
;
A
#
# COMPACT_ATOMS: atom_id res chain seq x y z
N ASN A 1 2.75 2.06 -0.65
CA ASN A 1 3.82 1.11 -0.27
C ASN A 1 3.22 -0.24 0.19
N ALA A 2 2.68 -1.01 -0.72
CA ALA A 2 2.17 -2.35 -0.44
C ALA A 2 2.44 -3.26 -1.64
N GLY A 3 3.00 -4.44 -1.40
CA GLY A 3 3.11 -5.46 -2.44
C GLY A 3 1.74 -5.93 -2.88
N HIS A 4 1.42 -5.76 -4.15
CA HIS A 4 0.18 -6.26 -4.73
C HIS A 4 0.45 -7.02 -6.03
N THR A 5 -0.29 -8.09 -6.21
CA THR A 5 -0.16 -8.97 -7.36
C THR A 5 -1.33 -8.74 -8.31
N ILE A 6 -1.00 -8.53 -9.57
CA ILE A 6 -1.97 -8.36 -10.64
C ILE A 6 -1.76 -9.50 -11.64
N ILE A 7 -2.85 -10.13 -12.05
CA ILE A 7 -2.83 -11.16 -13.11
C ILE A 7 -3.56 -10.55 -14.31
N CYS A 8 -2.84 -10.43 -15.42
CA CYS A 8 -3.38 -9.91 -16.67
C CYS A 8 -2.85 -10.78 -17.82
N ASP A 9 -3.74 -11.34 -18.64
CA ASP A 9 -3.40 -12.22 -19.78
C ASP A 9 -2.38 -13.31 -19.41
N ASP A 10 -2.65 -14.05 -18.32
CA ASP A 10 -1.79 -15.08 -17.73
C ASP A 10 -0.41 -14.61 -17.25
N LYS A 11 -0.13 -13.33 -17.30
CA LYS A 11 1.08 -12.74 -16.75
C LYS A 11 0.85 -12.28 -15.30
N LYS A 12 1.74 -12.71 -14.42
CA LYS A 12 1.75 -12.27 -13.03
C LYS A 12 2.71 -11.10 -12.88
N ILE A 13 2.17 -9.93 -12.51
CA ILE A 13 2.93 -8.70 -12.24
C ILE A 13 2.81 -8.39 -10.76
N ILE A 14 3.93 -8.09 -10.12
CA ILE A 14 3.96 -7.68 -8.71
C ILE A 14 4.46 -6.23 -8.66
N LEU A 15 3.64 -5.33 -8.14
CA LEU A 15 3.99 -3.93 -7.92
C LEU A 15 4.08 -3.66 -6.42
N HIS A 16 4.91 -2.68 -6.03
CA HIS A 16 5.12 -2.29 -4.63
C HIS A 16 4.90 -0.79 -4.40
N GLN A 17 5.31 0.03 -5.35
CA GLN A 17 5.27 1.49 -5.23
C GLN A 17 4.43 2.13 -6.33
N ILE A 18 4.46 1.59 -7.54
CA ILE A 18 3.75 2.16 -8.69
C ILE A 18 2.27 1.77 -8.61
N PRO A 19 1.33 2.73 -8.70
CA PRO A 19 -0.10 2.43 -8.74
C PRO A 19 -0.48 1.55 -9.93
N CYS A 20 -1.45 0.63 -9.74
CA CYS A 20 -1.83 -0.35 -10.76
C CYS A 20 -2.42 0.26 -12.04
N GLY A 21 -2.89 1.50 -12.00
CA GLY A 21 -3.36 2.24 -13.17
C GLY A 21 -2.33 2.36 -14.30
N ILE A 22 -1.03 2.22 -13.98
CA ILE A 22 0.07 2.25 -14.96
C ILE A 22 -0.08 1.17 -16.04
N LEU A 23 -0.62 -0.01 -15.68
CA LEU A 23 -0.84 -1.13 -16.59
C LEU A 23 -1.86 -0.81 -17.70
N ASN A 24 -2.69 0.21 -17.48
CA ASN A 24 -3.68 0.70 -18.43
C ASN A 24 -3.27 2.06 -19.05
N ASN A 25 -1.99 2.40 -19.04
CA ASN A 25 -1.45 3.66 -19.54
C ASN A 25 -2.15 4.90 -18.96
N LYS A 26 -2.55 4.83 -17.68
CA LYS A 26 -3.13 5.97 -16.98
C LYS A 26 -2.06 6.78 -16.26
N PRO A 27 -2.20 8.12 -16.19
CA PRO A 27 -1.36 8.93 -15.32
C PRO A 27 -1.48 8.44 -13.87
N CYS A 28 -0.35 8.11 -13.26
CA CYS A 28 -0.26 7.57 -11.91
C CYS A 28 0.57 8.47 -11.03
N LEU A 29 0.06 8.80 -9.84
CA LEU A 29 0.73 9.63 -8.86
C LEU A 29 1.07 8.79 -7.61
N ILE A 30 2.36 8.72 -7.27
CA ILE A 30 2.79 8.32 -5.91
C ILE A 30 2.63 9.56 -5.03
N SER A 31 1.66 9.54 -4.13
CA SER A 31 1.24 10.75 -3.44
C SER A 31 1.98 11.01 -2.12
N THR A 32 1.71 12.15 -1.52
CA THR A 32 2.46 12.81 -0.44
C THR A 32 2.72 11.95 0.80
N ASP A 33 1.77 11.13 1.20
CA ASP A 33 1.92 10.25 2.37
C ASP A 33 2.69 8.96 2.07
N CYS A 34 3.09 8.73 0.82
CA CYS A 34 3.97 7.61 0.49
C CYS A 34 5.43 7.94 0.83
N VAL A 35 6.18 6.92 1.22
CA VAL A 35 7.65 6.98 1.28
C VAL A 35 8.23 6.17 0.12
N VAL A 36 9.30 6.62 -0.48
CA VAL A 36 9.79 6.10 -1.76
C VAL A 36 11.19 5.52 -1.61
N ASP A 37 11.33 4.24 -1.95
CA ASP A 37 12.62 3.59 -2.18
C ASP A 37 13.00 3.80 -3.66
N THR A 38 13.88 4.74 -3.94
CA THR A 38 14.24 5.12 -5.30
C THR A 38 14.98 4.01 -6.06
N ILE A 39 15.69 3.12 -5.35
CA ILE A 39 16.38 1.98 -5.96
C ILE A 39 15.37 0.94 -6.40
N LYS A 40 14.47 0.52 -5.50
CA LYS A 40 13.41 -0.43 -5.82
C LYS A 40 12.43 0.13 -6.85
N LEU A 41 12.12 1.43 -6.79
CA LEU A 41 11.30 2.09 -7.80
C LEU A 41 11.91 1.99 -9.20
N LYS A 42 13.22 2.26 -9.33
CA LYS A 42 13.93 2.10 -10.60
C LYS A 42 13.88 0.66 -11.14
N ILE A 43 14.01 -0.33 -10.27
CA ILE A 43 13.88 -1.75 -10.65
C ILE A 43 12.45 -2.03 -11.15
N GLU A 44 11.44 -1.55 -10.45
CA GLU A 44 10.03 -1.74 -10.82
C GLU A 44 9.69 -1.05 -12.16
N ILE A 45 10.20 0.17 -12.38
CA ILE A 45 10.07 0.87 -13.67
C ILE A 45 10.70 0.04 -14.80
N ASN A 46 11.96 -0.40 -14.62
CA ASN A 46 12.67 -1.16 -15.65
C ASN A 46 11.94 -2.49 -15.99
N MET A 47 11.41 -3.17 -14.98
CA MET A 47 10.62 -4.39 -15.18
C MET A 47 9.37 -4.12 -16.04
N LEU A 48 8.65 -3.05 -15.79
CA LEU A 48 7.46 -2.68 -16.55
C LEU A 48 7.79 -2.28 -17.99
N GLU A 49 8.85 -1.48 -18.19
CA GLU A 49 9.31 -1.07 -19.51
C GLU A 49 9.74 -2.28 -20.35
N GLN A 50 10.40 -3.30 -19.75
CA GLN A 50 10.80 -4.53 -20.44
C GLN A 50 9.61 -5.34 -20.96
N ILE A 51 8.47 -5.25 -20.34
CA ILE A 51 7.23 -5.92 -20.80
C ILE A 51 6.35 -5.03 -21.68
N GLY A 52 6.87 -3.85 -22.09
CA GLY A 52 6.22 -2.95 -23.03
C GLY A 52 5.25 -1.94 -22.40
N ILE A 53 5.29 -1.72 -21.08
CA ILE A 53 4.46 -0.72 -20.40
C ILE A 53 5.25 0.57 -20.28
N SER A 54 4.77 1.65 -20.90
CA SER A 54 5.42 2.97 -20.82
C SER A 54 5.16 3.62 -19.47
N VAL A 55 6.17 3.61 -18.61
CA VAL A 55 6.09 4.18 -17.27
C VAL A 55 6.49 5.65 -17.25
N LYS A 56 7.54 6.02 -17.97
CA LYS A 56 8.16 7.37 -17.95
C LYS A 56 7.18 8.51 -18.23
N ASP A 57 6.23 8.28 -19.15
CA ASP A 57 5.28 9.31 -19.53
C ASP A 57 4.12 9.45 -18.55
N ASN A 58 3.86 8.39 -17.78
CA ASN A 58 2.67 8.26 -16.95
C ASN A 58 2.96 8.23 -15.45
N LEU A 59 4.23 8.15 -15.00
CA LEU A 59 4.57 8.15 -13.59
C LEU A 59 4.93 9.54 -13.08
N TYR A 60 4.19 9.95 -12.07
CA TYR A 60 4.38 11.20 -11.33
C TYR A 60 4.57 10.90 -9.85
N ILE A 61 5.35 11.72 -9.18
CA ILE A 61 5.60 11.58 -7.73
C ILE A 61 5.41 12.96 -7.08
N SER A 62 4.74 12.98 -5.94
CA SER A 62 4.62 14.21 -5.15
C SER A 62 6.01 14.70 -4.71
N ASN A 63 6.29 15.98 -4.95
CA ASN A 63 7.50 16.65 -4.46
C ASN A 63 7.63 16.68 -2.93
N MET A 64 6.57 16.24 -2.21
CA MET A 64 6.54 16.14 -0.76
C MET A 64 6.87 14.74 -0.23
N CYS A 65 7.01 13.73 -1.09
CA CYS A 65 7.39 12.38 -0.69
C CYS A 65 8.76 12.36 -0.01
N HIS A 66 8.91 11.49 0.98
CA HIS A 66 10.19 11.25 1.64
C HIS A 66 10.85 9.99 1.07
N VAL A 67 12.18 10.01 1.03
CA VAL A 67 13.00 8.92 0.50
C VAL A 67 13.35 7.95 1.62
N ILE A 68 13.21 6.65 1.34
CA ILE A 68 13.74 5.59 2.18
C ILE A 68 15.25 5.52 1.92
N THR A 69 16.04 5.79 2.97
CA THR A 69 17.50 5.73 2.90
C THR A 69 18.01 4.36 3.35
N GLU A 70 19.26 4.07 3.03
CA GLU A 70 19.91 2.83 3.48
C GLU A 70 19.96 2.75 5.00
N GLU A 71 20.23 3.87 5.68
CA GLU A 71 20.21 3.96 7.14
C GLU A 71 18.83 3.59 7.70
N SER A 72 17.76 4.07 7.08
CA SER A 72 16.39 3.72 7.50
C SER A 72 16.10 2.23 7.36
N ILE A 73 16.64 1.57 6.35
CA ILE A 73 16.51 0.12 6.15
C ILE A 73 17.28 -0.65 7.22
N ILE A 74 18.52 -0.24 7.51
CA ILE A 74 19.36 -0.85 8.54
C ILE A 74 18.70 -0.72 9.92
N GLU A 75 18.22 0.46 10.27
CA GLU A 75 17.55 0.71 11.55
C GLU A 75 16.26 -0.11 11.70
N ASP A 76 15.43 -0.21 10.65
CA ASP A 76 14.22 -1.03 10.65
C ASP A 76 14.55 -2.51 10.88
N SER A 77 15.64 -3.01 10.30
CA SER A 77 16.08 -4.40 10.46
C SER A 77 16.56 -4.72 11.88
N LEU A 78 17.20 -3.76 12.54
CA LEU A 78 17.70 -3.92 13.91
C LEU A 78 16.58 -3.90 14.95
N HIS A 79 15.46 -3.24 14.68
CA HIS A 79 14.36 -3.01 15.62
C HIS A 79 13.08 -3.78 15.28
N ASN A 80 13.17 -4.85 14.51
CA ASN A 80 12.03 -5.63 14.04
C ASN A 80 11.35 -6.46 15.14
N ARG A 81 10.58 -5.80 16.01
CA ARG A 81 9.83 -6.45 17.11
C ARG A 81 8.47 -7.03 16.69
N ILE A 82 7.87 -6.48 15.65
CA ILE A 82 6.50 -6.82 15.22
C ILE A 82 6.45 -7.60 13.91
N GLY A 83 7.60 -7.98 13.36
CA GLY A 83 7.70 -8.75 12.12
C GLY A 83 7.43 -7.91 10.87
N THR A 84 8.02 -6.71 10.79
CA THR A 84 7.94 -5.83 9.61
C THR A 84 8.56 -6.45 8.37
N THR A 85 8.47 -5.77 7.24
CA THR A 85 9.12 -6.18 5.98
C THR A 85 10.59 -5.79 5.91
N ASN A 86 11.14 -5.12 6.93
CA ASN A 86 12.50 -4.57 6.98
C ASN A 86 12.83 -3.68 5.77
N SER A 87 11.86 -2.86 5.37
CA SER A 87 11.97 -2.01 4.18
C SER A 87 12.23 -0.54 4.51
N GLY A 88 12.52 -0.21 5.77
CA GLY A 88 12.82 1.15 6.23
C GLY A 88 11.62 2.10 6.26
N ILE A 89 10.41 1.59 6.02
CA ILE A 89 9.19 2.41 5.92
C ILE A 89 8.89 3.11 7.25
N GLY A 90 8.85 2.34 8.35
CA GLY A 90 8.56 2.87 9.69
C GLY A 90 9.58 3.93 10.11
N GLN A 91 10.86 3.66 9.90
CA GLN A 91 11.93 4.59 10.22
C GLN A 91 11.85 5.88 9.39
N THR A 92 11.52 5.77 8.09
CA THR A 92 11.35 6.96 7.23
C THR A 92 10.19 7.83 7.70
N TYR A 93 9.05 7.26 8.13
CA TYR A 93 7.97 8.03 8.76
C TYR A 93 8.38 8.68 10.07
N SER A 94 9.18 7.99 10.89
CA SER A 94 9.77 8.55 12.11
C SER A 94 10.66 9.76 11.79
N ASN A 95 11.58 9.62 10.85
CA ASN A 95 12.48 10.69 10.41
C ASN A 95 11.70 11.88 9.81
N ARG A 96 10.62 11.62 9.08
CA ARG A 96 9.70 12.66 8.60
C ARG A 96 9.07 13.43 9.78
N ALA A 97 8.58 12.74 10.80
CA ALA A 97 7.98 13.36 11.97
C ALA A 97 8.99 14.16 12.79
N LEU A 98 10.23 13.67 12.91
CA LEU A 98 11.36 14.36 13.53
C LEU A 98 11.91 15.50 12.65
N ARG A 99 11.51 15.62 11.40
CA ARG A 99 11.98 16.61 10.42
C ARG A 99 13.46 16.45 10.05
N THR A 100 13.96 15.24 10.13
CA THR A 100 15.32 14.85 9.73
C THR A 100 15.35 14.08 8.40
N GLY A 101 14.18 13.67 7.89
CA GLY A 101 14.04 12.91 6.65
C GLY A 101 14.28 13.75 5.40
N SER A 102 14.80 13.12 4.35
CA SER A 102 15.04 13.73 3.04
C SER A 102 13.83 13.58 2.12
N ARG A 103 13.53 14.62 1.34
CA ARG A 103 12.53 14.56 0.28
C ARG A 103 13.14 14.05 -1.01
N ILE A 104 12.26 13.51 -1.87
CA ILE A 104 12.63 13.02 -3.19
C ILE A 104 13.14 14.16 -4.07
N GLN A 105 14.19 13.87 -4.87
CA GLN A 105 14.71 14.79 -5.87
C GLN A 105 14.20 14.40 -7.25
N ASP A 106 14.12 15.37 -8.14
CA ASP A 106 13.63 15.17 -9.50
C ASP A 106 14.56 14.27 -10.31
N ASN A 107 13.95 13.41 -11.11
CA ASN A 107 14.62 12.56 -12.09
C ASN A 107 13.70 12.41 -13.32
N LEU A 108 13.77 13.40 -14.19
CA LEU A 108 12.91 13.50 -15.38
C LEU A 108 13.02 12.32 -16.35
N ASP A 109 14.11 11.55 -16.29
CA ASP A 109 14.28 10.35 -17.11
C ASP A 109 13.44 9.15 -16.61
N LEU A 110 13.08 9.15 -15.32
CA LEU A 110 12.35 8.05 -14.68
C LEU A 110 10.93 8.43 -14.26
N TYR A 111 10.75 9.66 -13.77
CA TYR A 111 9.48 10.18 -13.26
C TYR A 111 9.50 11.71 -13.24
N LYS A 112 8.34 12.31 -13.00
CA LYS A 112 8.18 13.78 -12.89
C LYS A 112 7.69 14.14 -11.50
N LEU A 113 8.32 15.13 -10.87
CA LEU A 113 7.84 15.70 -9.60
C LEU A 113 6.71 16.69 -9.88
N VAL A 114 5.67 16.60 -9.06
CA VAL A 114 4.50 17.47 -9.14
C VAL A 114 4.03 17.90 -7.75
N GLU A 115 3.36 19.04 -7.69
CA GLU A 115 2.50 19.38 -6.57
C GLU A 115 1.22 18.55 -6.69
N PRO A 116 0.84 17.74 -5.69
CA PRO A 116 -0.21 16.74 -5.86
C PRO A 116 -1.61 17.35 -6.09
N TYR A 117 -1.96 18.43 -5.41
CA TYR A 117 -3.28 19.05 -5.57
C TYR A 117 -3.45 19.64 -6.98
N GLU A 118 -2.51 20.48 -7.43
CA GLU A 118 -2.50 21.06 -8.79
C GLU A 118 -2.47 19.99 -9.89
N PHE A 119 -1.79 18.86 -9.62
CA PHE A 119 -1.76 17.75 -10.56
C PHE A 119 -3.12 17.07 -10.66
N LEU A 120 -3.77 16.77 -9.53
CA LEU A 120 -5.03 16.04 -9.48
C LEU A 120 -6.22 16.88 -9.99
N GLU A 121 -6.15 18.21 -9.85
CA GLU A 121 -7.19 19.12 -10.41
C GLU A 121 -7.37 18.99 -11.93
N LYS A 122 -6.33 18.56 -12.64
CA LYS A 122 -6.37 18.39 -14.11
C LYS A 122 -7.30 17.26 -14.55
N PHE A 123 -7.73 16.39 -13.63
CA PHE A 123 -8.50 15.20 -13.93
C PHE A 123 -9.94 15.31 -13.40
N LYS A 124 -10.91 15.00 -14.24
CA LYS A 124 -12.33 14.97 -13.85
C LYS A 124 -12.61 13.86 -12.82
N ASN A 125 -12.00 12.70 -12.99
CA ASN A 125 -12.15 11.55 -12.11
C ASN A 125 -10.75 11.12 -11.65
N VAL A 126 -10.60 10.89 -10.35
CA VAL A 126 -9.37 10.41 -9.71
C VAL A 126 -9.69 9.16 -8.91
N PHE A 127 -8.91 8.11 -9.10
CA PHE A 127 -9.00 6.88 -8.33
C PHE A 127 -7.84 6.82 -7.32
N PHE A 128 -8.16 6.76 -6.04
CA PHE A 128 -7.18 6.59 -4.97
C PHE A 128 -7.08 5.12 -4.61
N GLU A 129 -5.91 4.55 -4.84
CA GLU A 129 -5.58 3.18 -4.47
C GLU A 129 -5.00 3.16 -3.06
N GLY A 130 -5.74 2.58 -2.11
CA GLY A 130 -5.27 2.41 -0.74
C GLY A 130 -4.22 1.32 -0.61
N ALA A 131 -3.39 1.43 0.42
CA ALA A 131 -2.38 0.42 0.76
C ALA A 131 -2.73 -0.24 2.10
N GLN A 132 -2.30 -1.48 2.30
CA GLN A 132 -2.63 -2.33 3.46
C GLN A 132 -4.15 -2.48 3.65
N GLY A 133 -4.61 -2.50 4.90
CA GLY A 133 -6.01 -2.62 5.26
C GLY A 133 -6.31 -1.93 6.57
N PHE A 134 -7.60 -1.72 6.84
CA PHE A 134 -8.09 -0.97 8.00
C PHE A 134 -7.51 -1.45 9.33
N GLU A 135 -7.39 -2.78 9.53
CA GLU A 135 -6.85 -3.35 10.78
C GLU A 135 -5.33 -3.12 10.95
N LEU A 136 -4.66 -2.61 9.92
CA LEU A 136 -3.26 -2.21 9.97
C LEU A 136 -3.07 -0.69 10.08
N ASP A 137 -4.15 0.11 10.13
CA ASP A 137 -4.07 1.57 10.31
C ASP A 137 -3.38 1.91 11.62
N ILE A 138 -2.50 2.93 11.59
CA ILE A 138 -1.70 3.34 12.76
C ILE A 138 -2.55 3.73 13.97
N ASN A 139 -3.77 4.22 13.78
CA ASN A 139 -4.66 4.68 14.83
C ASN A 139 -5.81 3.70 15.13
N TYR A 140 -6.35 3.05 14.09
CA TYR A 140 -7.54 2.19 14.21
C TYR A 140 -7.22 0.70 14.25
N GLY A 141 -6.00 0.33 13.86
CA GLY A 141 -5.55 -1.05 13.86
C GLY A 141 -5.22 -1.59 15.25
N ASP A 142 -4.76 -2.83 15.27
CA ASP A 142 -4.43 -3.56 16.51
C ASP A 142 -2.99 -3.27 16.93
N TYR A 143 -2.78 -2.12 17.56
CA TYR A 143 -1.46 -1.66 18.00
C TYR A 143 -0.81 -2.62 18.98
N PRO A 144 0.50 -2.96 18.87
CA PRO A 144 1.50 -2.37 17.96
C PRO A 144 1.60 -3.05 16.58
N TYR A 145 0.77 -4.02 16.26
CA TYR A 145 0.82 -4.81 15.03
C TYR A 145 0.16 -4.09 13.85
N VAL A 146 0.58 -2.86 13.61
CA VAL A 146 0.05 -1.93 12.59
C VAL A 146 1.16 -1.48 11.65
N THR A 147 0.78 -0.83 10.52
CA THR A 147 1.74 -0.11 9.68
C THR A 147 1.97 1.30 10.22
N SER A 148 2.99 1.98 9.71
CA SER A 148 3.35 3.35 10.15
C SER A 148 2.55 4.44 9.43
N SER A 149 1.56 4.08 8.63
CA SER A 149 0.76 5.00 7.82
C SER A 149 -0.74 4.87 8.11
N SER A 150 -1.50 5.85 7.62
CA SER A 150 -2.96 5.79 7.67
C SER A 150 -3.50 4.96 6.52
N CYS A 151 -4.39 3.99 6.86
CA CYS A 151 -5.05 3.10 5.91
C CYS A 151 -6.56 3.41 5.76
N ILE A 152 -7.02 4.55 6.29
CA ILE A 152 -8.41 4.96 6.18
C ILE A 152 -8.64 5.86 4.96
N SER A 153 -9.88 5.86 4.45
CA SER A 153 -10.24 6.63 3.24
C SER A 153 -10.01 8.13 3.38
N GLN A 154 -10.10 8.70 4.59
CA GLN A 154 -9.84 10.11 4.84
C GLN A 154 -8.38 10.53 4.59
N ALA A 155 -7.45 9.59 4.51
CA ALA A 155 -6.06 9.88 4.16
C ALA A 155 -5.91 10.48 2.75
N ILE A 156 -6.90 10.31 1.86
CA ILE A 156 -6.90 10.92 0.52
C ILE A 156 -6.76 12.45 0.56
N PHE A 157 -7.33 13.11 1.56
CA PHE A 157 -7.26 14.58 1.69
C PHE A 157 -5.85 15.08 2.03
N ARG A 158 -5.04 14.27 2.68
CA ARG A 158 -3.60 14.55 2.91
C ARG A 158 -2.75 14.26 1.67
N ASN A 159 -3.32 13.58 0.70
CA ASN A 159 -2.69 13.14 -0.54
C ASN A 159 -3.15 13.95 -1.77
N GLY A 160 -3.62 15.17 -1.57
CA GLY A 160 -4.08 16.04 -2.64
C GLY A 160 -5.54 15.83 -3.05
N GLY A 161 -6.31 15.02 -2.30
CA GLY A 161 -7.74 14.86 -2.53
C GLY A 161 -8.52 16.14 -2.24
N ASP A 162 -9.42 16.51 -3.13
CA ASP A 162 -10.29 17.67 -2.99
C ASP A 162 -11.52 17.33 -2.14
N VAL A 163 -11.69 18.02 -1.02
CA VAL A 163 -12.83 17.83 -0.09
C VAL A 163 -14.18 18.24 -0.69
N LEU A 164 -14.18 19.06 -1.73
CA LEU A 164 -15.38 19.51 -2.40
C LEU A 164 -15.89 18.53 -3.47
N ARG A 165 -15.07 17.59 -3.90
CA ARG A 165 -15.46 16.57 -4.84
C ARG A 165 -16.28 15.46 -4.18
N LYS A 166 -17.32 15.01 -4.88
CA LYS A 166 -18.03 13.81 -4.46
C LYS A 166 -17.08 12.62 -4.45
N THR A 167 -16.98 11.96 -3.30
CA THR A 167 -16.13 10.78 -3.11
C THR A 167 -17.02 9.56 -2.88
N GLU A 168 -16.70 8.48 -3.57
CA GLU A 168 -17.27 7.14 -3.34
C GLU A 168 -16.15 6.23 -2.82
N VAL A 169 -16.46 5.43 -1.80
CA VAL A 169 -15.48 4.54 -1.18
C VAL A 169 -15.88 3.09 -1.43
N PHE A 170 -15.04 2.38 -2.16
CA PHE A 170 -15.18 0.96 -2.41
C PHE A 170 -14.33 0.19 -1.42
N GLY A 171 -14.96 -0.64 -0.59
CA GLY A 171 -14.29 -1.56 0.30
C GLY A 171 -13.98 -2.87 -0.41
N VAL A 172 -12.77 -3.40 -0.20
CA VAL A 172 -12.40 -4.73 -0.68
C VAL A 172 -12.03 -5.58 0.53
N CYS A 173 -12.64 -6.73 0.67
CA CYS A 173 -12.33 -7.68 1.74
C CYS A 173 -12.34 -9.11 1.23
N LYS A 174 -11.72 -10.00 1.99
CA LYS A 174 -11.83 -11.44 1.78
C LYS A 174 -13.04 -12.00 2.53
N LEU A 175 -13.46 -13.21 2.18
CA LEU A 175 -14.47 -13.97 2.92
C LEU A 175 -13.93 -14.54 4.25
N TYR A 176 -12.66 -14.39 4.52
CA TYR A 176 -11.95 -14.76 5.74
C TYR A 176 -10.83 -13.78 6.02
N ASP A 177 -10.43 -13.65 7.28
CA ASP A 177 -9.36 -12.73 7.66
C ASP A 177 -7.98 -13.35 7.44
N THR A 178 -7.01 -12.52 7.04
CA THR A 178 -5.62 -12.95 6.89
C THR A 178 -4.66 -11.95 7.50
N TYR A 179 -3.55 -12.46 8.06
CA TYR A 179 -2.52 -11.63 8.65
C TYR A 179 -1.11 -12.16 8.38
N VAL A 180 -0.15 -11.25 8.23
CA VAL A 180 1.30 -11.55 8.16
C VAL A 180 2.03 -10.74 9.21
N GLY A 181 2.68 -11.41 10.14
CA GLY A 181 3.45 -10.77 11.20
C GLY A 181 3.54 -11.62 12.46
N ALA A 182 4.04 -11.02 13.55
CA ALA A 182 4.34 -11.73 14.80
C ALA A 182 3.14 -11.91 15.73
N LYS A 183 2.00 -11.25 15.45
CA LYS A 183 0.80 -11.35 16.27
C LYS A 183 0.21 -12.75 16.23
N ASP A 184 -0.34 -13.23 17.34
CA ASP A 184 -1.21 -14.41 17.38
C ASP A 184 -2.50 -14.14 16.62
N PHE A 185 -2.85 -15.03 15.68
CA PHE A 185 -3.97 -14.80 14.78
C PHE A 185 -4.58 -16.13 14.30
N GLY A 186 -5.86 -16.31 14.59
CA GLY A 186 -6.56 -17.55 14.30
C GLY A 186 -6.20 -18.69 15.24
N ASP A 187 -6.90 -19.82 15.08
CA ASP A 187 -6.57 -21.07 15.76
C ASP A 187 -5.69 -21.92 14.85
N GLU A 188 -4.45 -22.13 15.26
CA GLU A 188 -3.48 -22.94 14.50
C GLU A 188 -3.87 -24.42 14.43
N ASN A 189 -4.82 -24.89 15.24
CA ASN A 189 -5.32 -26.25 15.22
C ASN A 189 -6.59 -26.42 14.37
N ASP A 190 -7.22 -25.33 13.92
CA ASP A 190 -8.39 -25.37 13.04
C ASP A 190 -8.00 -25.89 11.65
N LEU A 191 -8.51 -27.09 11.32
CA LEU A 191 -8.20 -27.77 10.05
C LEU A 191 -8.81 -27.06 8.84
N ASP A 192 -9.93 -26.35 9.01
CA ASP A 192 -10.56 -25.63 7.91
C ASP A 192 -9.81 -24.33 7.61
N LEU A 193 -9.29 -23.64 8.62
CA LEU A 193 -8.38 -22.50 8.42
C LEU A 193 -7.07 -22.93 7.72
N LYS A 194 -6.52 -24.10 8.05
CA LYS A 194 -5.36 -24.65 7.34
C LYS A 194 -5.68 -24.96 5.87
N LYS A 195 -6.84 -25.54 5.59
CA LYS A 195 -7.28 -25.77 4.21
C LYS A 195 -7.44 -24.46 3.45
N LEU A 196 -8.05 -23.43 4.05
CA LEU A 196 -8.19 -22.10 3.47
C LEU A 196 -6.85 -21.49 3.15
N GLN A 197 -5.85 -21.62 4.03
CA GLN A 197 -4.48 -21.12 3.80
C GLN A 197 -3.85 -21.77 2.57
N ILE A 198 -3.99 -23.09 2.41
CA ILE A 198 -3.41 -23.84 1.29
C ILE A 198 -4.16 -23.54 -0.02
N VAL A 199 -5.48 -23.70 -0.05
CA VAL A 199 -6.31 -23.52 -1.25
C VAL A 199 -6.32 -22.05 -1.69
N GLY A 200 -6.27 -21.13 -0.72
CA GLY A 200 -6.17 -19.70 -0.97
C GLY A 200 -4.78 -19.24 -1.40
N GLU A 201 -3.76 -20.13 -1.41
CA GLU A 201 -2.36 -19.75 -1.69
C GLU A 201 -1.94 -18.53 -0.87
N GLU A 202 -2.22 -18.56 0.44
CA GLU A 202 -2.05 -17.42 1.32
C GLU A 202 -0.57 -17.18 1.64
N ILE A 203 0.12 -16.54 0.68
CA ILE A 203 1.53 -16.17 0.73
C ILE A 203 1.67 -14.66 0.52
N GLY A 204 2.51 -14.02 1.33
CA GLY A 204 2.81 -12.60 1.20
C GLY A 204 3.64 -12.31 -0.05
N SER A 205 3.15 -11.44 -0.93
CA SER A 205 3.80 -11.12 -2.21
C SER A 205 5.19 -10.48 -2.05
N THR A 206 5.45 -9.79 -0.95
CA THR A 206 6.73 -9.11 -0.68
C THR A 206 7.75 -10.02 0.02
N THR A 207 7.30 -10.79 1.02
CA THR A 207 8.21 -11.53 1.92
C THR A 207 8.21 -13.03 1.70
N GLY A 208 7.28 -13.56 0.89
CA GLY A 208 7.08 -15.00 0.73
C GLY A 208 6.59 -15.71 2.00
N ARG A 209 6.30 -15.00 3.09
CA ARG A 209 5.82 -15.59 4.34
C ARG A 209 4.37 -16.07 4.19
N ASN A 210 4.05 -17.21 4.79
CA ASN A 210 2.68 -17.69 4.87
C ASN A 210 1.82 -16.69 5.68
N ARG A 211 0.62 -16.41 5.19
CA ARG A 211 -0.38 -15.63 5.93
C ARG A 211 -1.11 -16.55 6.88
N LYS A 212 -1.29 -16.13 8.12
CA LYS A 212 -2.19 -16.75 9.08
C LYS A 212 -3.63 -16.47 8.64
N CYS A 213 -4.54 -17.43 8.82
CA CYS A 213 -5.96 -17.30 8.50
C CYS A 213 -6.82 -17.28 9.75
N ASN A 214 -7.96 -16.59 9.68
CA ASN A 214 -8.99 -16.61 10.71
C ASN A 214 -10.37 -16.44 10.06
N TRP A 215 -11.41 -16.79 10.79
CA TRP A 215 -12.79 -16.54 10.37
C TRP A 215 -13.06 -15.04 10.28
N LEU A 216 -13.87 -14.62 9.30
CA LEU A 216 -14.22 -13.23 9.09
C LEU A 216 -14.92 -12.64 10.32
N ASN A 217 -14.35 -11.56 10.85
CA ASN A 217 -14.97 -10.84 11.96
C ASN A 217 -15.93 -9.76 11.44
N MET A 218 -17.21 -10.11 11.32
CA MET A 218 -18.24 -9.20 10.82
C MET A 218 -18.36 -7.90 11.60
N LYS A 219 -18.14 -7.93 12.92
CA LYS A 219 -18.21 -6.73 13.77
C LYS A 219 -17.10 -5.74 13.40
N LYS A 220 -15.89 -6.24 13.18
CA LYS A 220 -14.75 -5.43 12.75
C LYS A 220 -14.94 -4.92 11.33
N LEU A 221 -15.43 -5.76 10.41
CA LEU A 221 -15.73 -5.35 9.04
C LEU A 221 -16.75 -4.21 9.01
N LEU A 222 -17.86 -4.32 9.73
CA LEU A 222 -18.87 -3.27 9.81
C LEU A 222 -18.33 -1.97 10.42
N PHE A 223 -17.47 -2.09 11.42
CA PHE A 223 -16.80 -0.92 12.00
C PHE A 223 -15.87 -0.25 10.99
N ALA A 224 -15.07 -1.01 10.26
CA ALA A 224 -14.21 -0.49 9.19
C ALA A 224 -15.03 0.22 8.10
N CYS A 225 -16.15 -0.37 7.68
CA CYS A 225 -17.06 0.25 6.70
C CYS A 225 -17.64 1.57 7.21
N LYS A 226 -18.02 1.64 8.47
CA LYS A 226 -18.56 2.85 9.09
C LYS A 226 -17.53 3.98 9.14
N ILE A 227 -16.31 3.69 9.59
CA ILE A 227 -15.22 4.69 9.67
C ILE A 227 -14.87 5.21 8.29
N ASN A 228 -14.74 4.32 7.31
CA ASN A 228 -14.35 4.66 5.95
C ASN A 228 -15.51 5.20 5.08
N LYS A 229 -16.75 5.20 5.59
CA LYS A 229 -17.95 5.54 4.81
C LYS A 229 -18.06 4.73 3.51
N VAL A 230 -17.79 3.42 3.61
CA VAL A 230 -17.84 2.51 2.46
C VAL A 230 -19.25 2.48 1.89
N SER A 231 -19.38 2.74 0.59
CA SER A 231 -20.65 2.69 -0.16
C SER A 231 -20.91 1.31 -0.76
N THR A 232 -19.87 0.61 -1.12
CA THR A 232 -19.95 -0.71 -1.78
C THR A 232 -18.81 -1.60 -1.29
N ILE A 233 -19.09 -2.85 -1.00
CA ILE A 233 -18.09 -3.85 -0.60
C ILE A 233 -17.96 -4.88 -1.71
N TYR A 234 -16.73 -5.11 -2.14
CA TYR A 234 -16.36 -6.25 -2.99
C TYR A 234 -15.75 -7.33 -2.10
N MET A 235 -16.40 -8.49 -2.08
CA MET A 235 -15.93 -9.64 -1.32
C MET A 235 -15.26 -10.65 -2.26
N ASN A 236 -14.01 -10.97 -2.01
CA ASN A 236 -13.20 -11.89 -2.81
C ASN A 236 -12.83 -13.13 -1.98
N LYS A 237 -12.40 -14.18 -2.66
CA LYS A 237 -12.09 -15.55 -2.19
C LYS A 237 -12.01 -15.73 -0.68
#